data_8ed0e228929555e7f3ee04ceb2e166a3
#
_entry.id   8ed0e228929555e7f3ee04ceb2e166a3
#
_cell.length_a   1.000
_cell.length_b   1.000
_cell.length_c   1.000
_cell.angle_alpha   90.00
_cell.angle_beta   90.00
_cell.angle_gamma   90.00
#
_symmetry.space_group_name_H-M   'P 1'
#
loop_
_entity.id
_entity.type
_entity.pdbx_description
1 polymer ?
#
loop_
_entity_poly.entity_id
_entity_poly.type
_entity_poly.pdbx_seq_one_letter_code
_entity_poly.pdbx_strand_id
1 'polypeptide(L)'
;MSTPPPPTPSTEAPSWPHCAHGADPVTNPVGCRGIHVPGHTACLAHLNDTDRTAYLTGLAPGADIDHRGTPFTETLLDQLLIALTDLTTPHPHFGTAEFREAQFSGDARFDWARFSRDARFQKAQFSGIAGFDSARFSRDARFQKAQFSGVARFGGARFFGVAWFGKAQFSGDARFDEAQFSSIAWFRRTQFSPRHPVRRGAVLRQR
;
A
#
# COMPACT_ATOMS: atom_id res chain seq x y z
N MET A 1 5.86 -23.99 18.21
CA MET A 1 4.70 -23.09 18.01
C MET A 1 4.65 -22.77 16.54
N SER A 2 3.69 -23.35 15.81
CA SER A 2 3.60 -23.26 14.36
C SER A 2 3.28 -21.84 13.90
N THR A 3 4.03 -21.36 12.94
CA THR A 3 3.72 -20.12 12.20
C THR A 3 2.34 -20.30 11.53
N PRO A 4 1.44 -19.33 11.59
CA PRO A 4 0.19 -19.44 10.85
C PRO A 4 0.50 -19.59 9.35
N PRO A 5 -0.23 -20.45 8.62
CA PRO A 5 -0.01 -20.62 7.21
C PRO A 5 -0.23 -19.29 6.48
N PRO A 6 0.51 -19.04 5.37
CA PRO A 6 0.27 -17.88 4.54
C PRO A 6 -1.19 -17.87 4.08
N PRO A 7 -1.81 -16.70 3.96
CA PRO A 7 -3.19 -16.60 3.51
C PRO A 7 -3.34 -17.25 2.13
N THR A 8 -4.29 -18.18 2.02
CA THR A 8 -4.64 -18.80 0.75
C THR A 8 -5.04 -17.72 -0.25
N PRO A 9 -4.47 -17.70 -1.46
CA PRO A 9 -4.91 -16.76 -2.49
C PRO A 9 -6.40 -16.93 -2.75
N SER A 10 -7.11 -15.82 -2.84
CA SER A 10 -8.54 -15.84 -3.15
C SER A 10 -8.75 -16.43 -4.54
N THR A 11 -9.53 -17.49 -4.64
CA THR A 11 -9.90 -18.13 -5.92
C THR A 11 -10.93 -17.32 -6.71
N GLU A 12 -11.50 -16.28 -6.10
CA GLU A 12 -12.46 -15.38 -6.75
C GLU A 12 -11.74 -14.31 -7.55
N ALA A 13 -12.09 -14.14 -8.82
CA ALA A 13 -11.53 -13.07 -9.67
C ALA A 13 -11.85 -11.69 -9.09
N PRO A 14 -10.95 -10.70 -9.22
CA PRO A 14 -11.23 -9.34 -8.80
C PRO A 14 -12.36 -8.72 -9.63
N SER A 15 -13.08 -7.75 -9.06
CA SER A 15 -14.18 -7.04 -9.73
C SER A 15 -13.73 -6.01 -10.77
N TRP A 16 -12.45 -5.94 -11.08
CA TRP A 16 -11.86 -5.06 -12.08
C TRP A 16 -11.15 -5.86 -13.17
N PRO A 17 -10.97 -5.31 -14.39
CA PRO A 17 -10.15 -5.93 -15.43
C PRO A 17 -8.73 -6.16 -14.89
N HIS A 18 -8.26 -7.40 -14.95
CA HIS A 18 -6.99 -7.77 -14.33
C HIS A 18 -6.06 -8.48 -15.31
N CYS A 19 -4.80 -8.40 -15.04
CA CYS A 19 -3.68 -8.85 -15.87
C CYS A 19 -3.73 -10.33 -16.25
N ALA A 20 -4.21 -11.19 -15.34
CA ALA A 20 -4.29 -12.65 -15.51
C ALA A 20 -2.95 -13.34 -15.90
N HIS A 21 -1.81 -12.63 -15.82
CA HIS A 21 -0.49 -13.23 -16.10
C HIS A 21 -0.27 -14.47 -15.22
N GLY A 22 0.20 -15.57 -15.82
CA GLY A 22 0.39 -16.84 -15.11
C GLY A 22 -0.91 -17.52 -14.69
N ALA A 23 -2.05 -17.18 -15.30
CA ALA A 23 -3.29 -17.93 -15.09
C ALA A 23 -3.16 -19.35 -15.62
N ASP A 24 -3.59 -20.31 -14.82
CA ASP A 24 -3.65 -21.73 -15.14
C ASP A 24 -5.00 -22.30 -14.65
N PRO A 25 -5.78 -22.93 -15.53
CA PRO A 25 -7.15 -23.36 -15.19
C PRO A 25 -7.25 -24.29 -13.99
N VAL A 26 -6.19 -25.04 -13.69
CA VAL A 26 -6.18 -26.06 -12.64
C VAL A 26 -5.59 -25.53 -11.33
N THR A 27 -4.45 -24.83 -11.41
CA THR A 27 -3.66 -24.47 -10.22
C THR A 27 -3.86 -23.01 -9.80
N ASN A 28 -4.13 -22.12 -10.76
CA ASN A 28 -4.31 -20.68 -10.49
C ASN A 28 -5.22 -20.03 -11.54
N PRO A 29 -6.53 -20.27 -11.49
CA PRO A 29 -7.46 -19.85 -12.56
C PRO A 29 -7.55 -18.31 -12.73
N VAL A 30 -7.17 -17.54 -11.73
CA VAL A 30 -7.22 -16.07 -11.75
C VAL A 30 -5.91 -15.47 -12.28
N GLY A 31 -4.78 -16.10 -11.99
CA GLY A 31 -3.45 -15.52 -12.29
C GLY A 31 -3.19 -14.21 -11.53
N CYS A 32 -2.46 -13.31 -12.15
CA CYS A 32 -2.16 -12.00 -11.57
C CYS A 32 -3.40 -11.12 -11.47
N ARG A 33 -3.68 -10.62 -10.28
CA ARG A 33 -4.85 -9.79 -9.95
C ARG A 33 -4.65 -8.30 -10.23
N GLY A 34 -3.44 -7.91 -10.68
CA GLY A 34 -3.09 -6.52 -10.94
C GLY A 34 -3.98 -5.89 -12.00
N ILE A 35 -4.53 -4.70 -11.73
CA ILE A 35 -5.34 -3.96 -12.70
C ILE A 35 -4.52 -3.63 -13.96
N HIS A 36 -5.16 -3.62 -15.10
CA HIS A 36 -4.54 -3.18 -16.34
C HIS A 36 -4.05 -1.73 -16.24
N VAL A 37 -2.85 -1.48 -16.75
CA VAL A 37 -2.40 -0.11 -17.01
C VAL A 37 -3.22 0.44 -18.18
N PRO A 38 -3.65 1.72 -18.16
CA PRO A 38 -4.43 2.31 -19.26
C PRO A 38 -3.78 2.08 -20.63
N GLY A 39 -4.56 1.56 -21.58
CA GLY A 39 -4.08 1.22 -22.92
C GLY A 39 -3.41 -0.15 -23.06
N HIS A 40 -3.28 -0.92 -21.99
CA HIS A 40 -2.65 -2.24 -21.96
C HIS A 40 -3.56 -3.30 -21.35
N THR A 41 -3.27 -4.59 -21.60
CA THR A 41 -3.92 -5.75 -20.97
C THR A 41 -3.08 -6.33 -19.83
N ALA A 42 -2.00 -5.67 -19.46
CA ALA A 42 -1.11 -6.06 -18.38
C ALA A 42 -1.11 -5.02 -17.23
N CYS A 43 -0.83 -5.45 -16.02
CA CYS A 43 -0.57 -4.55 -14.89
C CYS A 43 0.87 -4.04 -14.94
N LEU A 44 1.20 -3.04 -14.14
CA LEU A 44 2.53 -2.42 -14.12
C LEU A 44 3.67 -3.44 -13.95
N ALA A 45 3.47 -4.50 -13.15
CA ALA A 45 4.47 -5.52 -12.93
C ALA A 45 4.75 -6.41 -14.15
N HIS A 46 3.79 -6.54 -15.06
CA HIS A 46 3.85 -7.42 -16.23
C HIS A 46 3.85 -6.69 -17.57
N LEU A 47 3.94 -5.37 -17.58
CA LEU A 47 4.32 -4.62 -18.78
C LEU A 47 5.73 -5.01 -19.21
N ASN A 48 5.98 -5.01 -20.51
CA ASN A 48 7.37 -5.01 -21.00
C ASN A 48 8.09 -3.71 -20.59
N ASP A 49 9.40 -3.70 -20.68
CA ASP A 49 10.22 -2.58 -20.19
C ASP A 49 9.95 -1.26 -20.91
N THR A 50 9.66 -1.31 -22.23
CA THR A 50 9.36 -0.12 -23.02
C THR A 50 8.06 0.52 -22.57
N ASP A 51 6.99 -0.25 -22.47
CA ASP A 51 5.66 0.24 -22.06
C ASP A 51 5.66 0.68 -20.60
N ARG A 52 6.38 -0.04 -19.72
CA ARG A 52 6.56 0.35 -18.32
C ARG A 52 7.27 1.69 -18.22
N THR A 53 8.35 1.87 -18.95
CA THR A 53 9.10 3.13 -18.99
C THR A 53 8.23 4.27 -19.52
N ALA A 54 7.49 4.05 -20.59
CA ALA A 54 6.58 5.03 -21.15
C ALA A 54 5.49 5.44 -20.15
N TYR A 55 4.87 4.47 -19.48
CA TYR A 55 3.87 4.73 -18.44
C TYR A 55 4.45 5.56 -17.29
N LEU A 56 5.59 5.14 -16.72
CA LEU A 56 6.21 5.83 -15.58
C LEU A 56 6.67 7.24 -15.95
N THR A 57 7.23 7.43 -17.15
CA THR A 57 7.64 8.77 -17.65
C THR A 57 6.44 9.68 -17.89
N GLY A 58 5.26 9.13 -18.19
CA GLY A 58 4.01 9.88 -18.34
C GLY A 58 3.37 10.32 -17.02
N LEU A 59 3.84 9.83 -15.88
CA LEU A 59 3.34 10.26 -14.58
C LEU A 59 3.93 11.62 -14.19
N ALA A 60 3.16 12.37 -13.42
CA ALA A 60 3.60 13.63 -12.82
C ALA A 60 3.31 13.61 -11.31
N PRO A 61 4.07 14.36 -10.50
CA PRO A 61 3.77 14.55 -9.08
C PRO A 61 2.33 15.01 -8.88
N GLY A 62 1.61 14.35 -7.98
CA GLY A 62 0.19 14.61 -7.73
C GLY A 62 -0.77 13.84 -8.65
N ALA A 63 -0.28 12.99 -9.54
CA ALA A 63 -1.13 12.14 -10.38
C ALA A 63 -2.00 11.19 -9.55
N ASP A 64 -3.21 10.92 -10.04
CA ASP A 64 -4.04 9.83 -9.56
C ASP A 64 -3.48 8.52 -10.16
N ILE A 65 -3.30 7.50 -9.33
CA ILE A 65 -2.80 6.19 -9.76
C ILE A 65 -3.75 5.07 -9.34
N ASP A 66 -3.81 4.04 -10.17
CA ASP A 66 -4.57 2.82 -9.87
C ASP A 66 -3.71 1.58 -10.13
N HIS A 67 -3.28 0.96 -9.04
CA HIS A 67 -2.47 -0.25 -9.03
C HIS A 67 -3.09 -1.33 -8.14
N ARG A 68 -4.41 -1.44 -8.17
CA ARG A 68 -5.13 -2.50 -7.45
C ARG A 68 -4.60 -3.88 -7.83
N GLY A 69 -4.38 -4.73 -6.84
CA GLY A 69 -3.94 -6.11 -7.03
C GLY A 69 -2.55 -6.29 -7.64
N THR A 70 -1.83 -5.20 -7.95
CA THR A 70 -0.50 -5.27 -8.58
C THR A 70 0.53 -5.86 -7.61
N PRO A 71 1.34 -6.87 -8.06
CA PRO A 71 2.47 -7.36 -7.28
C PRO A 71 3.67 -6.43 -7.47
N PHE A 72 4.05 -5.74 -6.42
CA PHE A 72 5.23 -4.87 -6.39
C PHE A 72 6.44 -5.61 -5.82
N THR A 73 7.54 -5.60 -6.56
CA THR A 73 8.88 -5.75 -5.98
C THR A 73 9.34 -4.40 -5.41
N GLU A 74 10.34 -4.40 -4.54
CA GLU A 74 10.94 -3.17 -4.02
C GLU A 74 11.37 -2.24 -5.18
N THR A 75 12.09 -2.78 -6.16
CA THR A 75 12.56 -2.02 -7.33
C THR A 75 11.42 -1.41 -8.14
N LEU A 76 10.32 -2.15 -8.37
CA LEU A 76 9.18 -1.64 -9.12
C LEU A 76 8.48 -0.51 -8.37
N LEU A 77 8.35 -0.64 -7.05
CA LEU A 77 7.81 0.42 -6.21
C LEU A 77 8.70 1.66 -6.26
N ASP A 78 10.02 1.50 -6.12
CA ASP A 78 10.98 2.62 -6.18
C ASP A 78 10.88 3.36 -7.51
N GLN A 79 10.74 2.66 -8.63
CA GLN A 79 10.52 3.27 -9.95
C GLN A 79 9.24 4.13 -9.98
N LEU A 80 8.14 3.63 -9.41
CA LEU A 80 6.89 4.37 -9.31
C LEU A 80 7.03 5.60 -8.41
N LEU A 81 7.70 5.46 -7.25
CA LEU A 81 7.92 6.57 -6.32
C LEU A 81 8.77 7.67 -6.95
N ILE A 82 9.83 7.30 -7.67
CA ILE A 82 10.69 8.24 -8.41
C ILE A 82 9.87 8.99 -9.47
N ALA A 83 9.01 8.31 -10.23
CA ALA A 83 8.17 8.92 -11.25
C ALA A 83 7.17 9.96 -10.69
N LEU A 84 6.83 9.85 -9.40
CA LEU A 84 5.91 10.76 -8.70
C LEU A 84 6.65 11.82 -7.85
N THR A 85 7.97 11.93 -8.00
CA THR A 85 8.81 12.89 -7.28
C THR A 85 9.20 14.04 -8.20
N ASP A 86 9.13 15.28 -7.72
CA ASP A 86 9.62 16.44 -8.46
C ASP A 86 10.97 16.96 -7.91
N LEU A 87 11.60 17.83 -8.69
CA LEU A 87 12.90 18.40 -8.32
C LEU A 87 12.80 19.38 -7.14
N THR A 88 11.61 19.89 -6.84
CA THR A 88 11.40 20.90 -5.78
C THR A 88 11.07 20.28 -4.43
N THR A 89 10.48 19.07 -4.46
CA THR A 89 10.13 18.29 -3.26
C THR A 89 10.62 16.87 -3.43
N PRO A 90 11.72 16.47 -2.77
CA PRO A 90 12.34 15.15 -2.95
C PRO A 90 11.52 14.01 -2.33
N HIS A 91 10.20 14.12 -2.37
CA HIS A 91 9.28 13.15 -1.78
C HIS A 91 8.16 12.82 -2.76
N PRO A 92 7.74 11.55 -2.87
CA PRO A 92 6.67 11.15 -3.77
C PRO A 92 5.38 11.88 -3.45
N HIS A 93 4.72 12.41 -4.49
CA HIS A 93 3.45 13.10 -4.36
C HIS A 93 2.37 12.38 -5.18
N PHE A 94 1.35 11.90 -4.49
CA PHE A 94 0.21 11.21 -5.04
C PHE A 94 -1.04 12.11 -5.01
N GLY A 95 -1.87 12.03 -6.05
CA GLY A 95 -3.27 12.39 -5.99
C GLY A 95 -4.07 11.33 -5.21
N THR A 96 -5.01 10.66 -5.87
CA THR A 96 -5.64 9.44 -5.37
C THR A 96 -4.67 8.28 -5.58
N ALA A 97 -4.42 7.51 -4.53
CA ALA A 97 -3.54 6.34 -4.57
C ALA A 97 -4.34 5.06 -4.32
N GLU A 98 -4.59 4.27 -5.37
CA GLU A 98 -5.33 3.01 -5.30
C GLU A 98 -4.36 1.82 -5.26
N PHE A 99 -4.13 1.27 -4.08
CA PHE A 99 -3.33 0.08 -3.83
C PHE A 99 -4.15 -1.05 -3.17
N ARG A 100 -5.46 -1.08 -3.41
CA ARG A 100 -6.30 -2.17 -2.86
C ARG A 100 -5.83 -3.52 -3.35
N GLU A 101 -5.64 -4.48 -2.43
CA GLU A 101 -5.16 -5.83 -2.71
C GLU A 101 -3.77 -5.89 -3.37
N ALA A 102 -3.02 -4.77 -3.45
CA ALA A 102 -1.65 -4.78 -3.93
C ALA A 102 -0.75 -5.59 -3.00
N GLN A 103 0.28 -6.23 -3.57
CA GLN A 103 1.20 -7.09 -2.85
C GLN A 103 2.61 -6.50 -2.93
N PHE A 104 3.22 -6.20 -1.79
CA PHE A 104 4.58 -5.67 -1.70
C PHE A 104 5.48 -6.78 -1.15
N SER A 105 6.28 -7.40 -2.02
CA SER A 105 7.12 -8.57 -1.69
C SER A 105 8.44 -8.21 -1.01
N GLY A 106 8.89 -6.96 -1.11
CA GLY A 106 10.05 -6.40 -0.40
C GLY A 106 9.64 -5.27 0.53
N ASP A 107 10.60 -4.38 0.79
CA ASP A 107 10.32 -3.15 1.53
C ASP A 107 9.44 -2.21 0.70
N ALA A 108 8.44 -1.62 1.33
CA ALA A 108 7.54 -0.66 0.73
C ALA A 108 7.74 0.71 1.41
N ARG A 109 8.60 1.55 0.81
CA ARG A 109 9.08 2.80 1.43
C ARG A 109 8.28 4.01 0.95
N PHE A 110 7.13 4.26 1.58
CA PHE A 110 6.34 5.48 1.40
C PHE A 110 6.71 6.57 2.42
N ASP A 111 7.94 6.51 2.96
CA ASP A 111 8.41 7.50 3.93
C ASP A 111 8.38 8.90 3.29
N TRP A 112 7.89 9.89 4.02
CA TRP A 112 7.71 11.28 3.57
C TRP A 112 6.73 11.46 2.39
N ALA A 113 6.11 10.41 1.88
CA ALA A 113 5.15 10.50 0.77
C ALA A 113 3.97 11.43 1.12
N ARG A 114 3.50 12.17 0.13
CA ARG A 114 2.35 13.07 0.23
C ARG A 114 1.18 12.49 -0.55
N PHE A 115 0.08 12.19 0.14
CA PHE A 115 -1.19 11.78 -0.45
C PHE A 115 -2.17 12.95 -0.35
N SER A 116 -2.36 13.68 -1.45
CA SER A 116 -3.21 14.87 -1.47
C SER A 116 -4.70 14.55 -1.52
N ARG A 117 -5.05 13.34 -1.98
CA ARG A 117 -6.40 12.77 -1.97
C ARG A 117 -6.44 11.47 -1.18
N ASP A 118 -7.42 10.61 -1.43
CA ASP A 118 -7.59 9.33 -0.74
C ASP A 118 -6.40 8.38 -1.01
N ALA A 119 -5.90 7.77 0.06
CA ALA A 119 -4.89 6.71 0.00
C ALA A 119 -5.55 5.37 0.38
N ARG A 120 -5.65 4.44 -0.55
CA ARG A 120 -6.43 3.22 -0.44
C ARG A 120 -5.57 1.98 -0.50
N PHE A 121 -5.29 1.39 0.66
CA PHE A 121 -4.49 0.18 0.88
C PHE A 121 -5.33 -0.97 1.47
N GLN A 122 -6.65 -1.00 1.22
CA GLN A 122 -7.48 -2.07 1.78
C GLN A 122 -7.04 -3.43 1.26
N LYS A 123 -6.87 -4.39 2.18
CA LYS A 123 -6.37 -5.74 1.90
C LYS A 123 -4.98 -5.78 1.24
N ALA A 124 -4.23 -4.69 1.20
CA ALA A 124 -2.84 -4.70 0.74
C ALA A 124 -1.99 -5.60 1.64
N GLN A 125 -0.97 -6.24 1.06
CA GLN A 125 -0.08 -7.15 1.76
C GLN A 125 1.34 -6.60 1.71
N PHE A 126 1.96 -6.44 2.88
CA PHE A 126 3.34 -5.97 3.04
C PHE A 126 4.16 -7.08 3.66
N SER A 127 5.08 -7.67 2.88
CA SER A 127 5.92 -8.77 3.34
C SER A 127 7.16 -8.27 4.10
N GLY A 128 7.77 -7.19 3.63
CA GLY A 128 8.91 -6.52 4.26
C GLY A 128 8.51 -5.36 5.17
N ILE A 129 9.36 -4.35 5.25
CA ILE A 129 9.06 -3.11 5.98
C ILE A 129 8.00 -2.31 5.21
N ALA A 130 6.94 -1.91 5.88
CA ALA A 130 5.97 -0.93 5.37
C ALA A 130 6.30 0.44 5.99
N GLY A 131 7.08 1.24 5.29
CA GLY A 131 7.54 2.56 5.71
C GLY A 131 6.54 3.64 5.32
N PHE A 132 5.99 4.34 6.30
CA PHE A 132 5.15 5.53 6.17
C PHE A 132 5.60 6.60 7.16
N ASP A 133 6.88 6.57 7.57
CA ASP A 133 7.42 7.57 8.50
C ASP A 133 7.30 8.96 7.88
N SER A 134 6.78 9.91 8.65
CA SER A 134 6.53 11.29 8.22
C SER A 134 5.63 11.45 6.98
N ALA A 135 4.95 10.38 6.55
CA ALA A 135 3.99 10.46 5.44
C ALA A 135 2.79 11.37 5.78
N ARG A 136 2.24 12.03 4.77
CA ARG A 136 1.16 12.99 4.92
C ARG A 136 -0.07 12.56 4.14
N PHE A 137 -1.17 12.27 4.85
CA PHE A 137 -2.46 11.89 4.29
C PHE A 137 -3.44 13.05 4.42
N SER A 138 -3.69 13.78 3.33
CA SER A 138 -4.55 14.98 3.36
C SER A 138 -6.04 14.64 3.39
N ARG A 139 -6.43 13.45 2.93
CA ARG A 139 -7.78 12.91 2.96
C ARG A 139 -7.77 11.55 3.67
N ASP A 140 -8.76 10.69 3.40
CA ASP A 140 -8.88 9.39 4.04
C ASP A 140 -7.70 8.47 3.72
N ALA A 141 -7.16 7.83 4.75
CA ALA A 141 -6.15 6.79 4.64
C ALA A 141 -6.76 5.43 5.05
N ARG A 142 -6.89 4.53 4.09
CA ARG A 142 -7.68 3.30 4.25
C ARG A 142 -6.80 2.06 4.21
N PHE A 143 -6.54 1.47 5.39
CA PHE A 143 -5.76 0.24 5.60
C PHE A 143 -6.63 -0.92 6.12
N GLN A 144 -7.96 -0.90 5.88
CA GLN A 144 -8.81 -1.98 6.39
C GLN A 144 -8.39 -3.32 5.81
N LYS A 145 -8.24 -4.33 6.69
CA LYS A 145 -7.81 -5.68 6.34
C LYS A 145 -6.41 -5.74 5.69
N ALA A 146 -5.63 -4.68 5.72
CA ALA A 146 -4.23 -4.74 5.29
C ALA A 146 -3.43 -5.67 6.20
N GLN A 147 -2.44 -6.34 5.63
CA GLN A 147 -1.58 -7.29 6.33
C GLN A 147 -0.14 -6.79 6.31
N PHE A 148 0.44 -6.63 7.49
CA PHE A 148 1.81 -6.20 7.70
C PHE A 148 2.59 -7.37 8.33
N SER A 149 3.32 -8.12 7.52
CA SER A 149 4.11 -9.27 7.99
C SER A 149 5.42 -8.83 8.63
N GLY A 150 6.05 -7.80 8.07
CA GLY A 150 7.24 -7.16 8.63
C GLY A 150 6.90 -5.97 9.54
N VAL A 151 7.86 -5.06 9.69
CA VAL A 151 7.71 -3.85 10.51
C VAL A 151 6.82 -2.84 9.79
N ALA A 152 5.78 -2.33 10.45
CA ALA A 152 4.96 -1.22 9.96
C ALA A 152 5.35 0.07 10.69
N ARG A 153 5.89 1.04 9.96
CA ARG A 153 6.37 2.31 10.48
C ARG A 153 5.47 3.45 10.05
N PHE A 154 4.87 4.12 11.03
CA PHE A 154 4.06 5.33 10.86
C PHE A 154 4.57 6.45 11.78
N GLY A 155 5.87 6.45 12.11
CA GLY A 155 6.48 7.44 12.98
C GLY A 155 6.35 8.85 12.40
N GLY A 156 5.81 9.80 13.17
CA GLY A 156 5.59 11.17 12.71
C GLY A 156 4.58 11.33 11.55
N ALA A 157 3.91 10.25 11.12
CA ALA A 157 2.90 10.31 10.06
C ALA A 157 1.73 11.23 10.44
N ARG A 158 1.18 11.97 9.48
CA ARG A 158 0.10 12.92 9.70
C ARG A 158 -1.14 12.55 8.91
N PHE A 159 -2.25 12.28 9.62
CA PHE A 159 -3.55 11.92 9.05
C PHE A 159 -4.52 13.07 9.28
N PHE A 160 -4.85 13.82 8.22
CA PHE A 160 -5.80 14.93 8.29
C PHE A 160 -7.25 14.46 8.09
N GLY A 161 -7.48 13.44 7.23
CA GLY A 161 -8.73 12.74 7.07
C GLY A 161 -8.88 11.56 8.04
N VAL A 162 -9.87 10.72 7.80
CA VAL A 162 -10.12 9.53 8.63
C VAL A 162 -9.06 8.46 8.34
N ALA A 163 -8.44 7.92 9.39
CA ALA A 163 -7.48 6.82 9.30
C ALA A 163 -8.17 5.49 9.66
N TRP A 164 -8.32 4.61 8.67
CA TRP A 164 -9.04 3.35 8.81
C TRP A 164 -8.08 2.16 8.89
N PHE A 165 -7.91 1.58 10.07
CA PHE A 165 -7.13 0.36 10.29
C PHE A 165 -8.00 -0.85 10.69
N GLY A 166 -9.32 -0.77 10.51
CA GLY A 166 -10.24 -1.83 10.94
C GLY A 166 -9.88 -3.20 10.36
N LYS A 167 -9.74 -4.22 11.21
CA LYS A 167 -9.33 -5.58 10.84
C LYS A 167 -7.93 -5.67 10.18
N ALA A 168 -7.10 -4.64 10.23
CA ALA A 168 -5.70 -4.73 9.84
C ALA A 168 -4.95 -5.70 10.75
N GLN A 169 -3.92 -6.38 10.22
CA GLN A 169 -3.12 -7.36 10.94
C GLN A 169 -1.66 -6.93 10.93
N PHE A 170 -1.08 -6.76 12.11
CA PHE A 170 0.32 -6.43 12.31
C PHE A 170 1.01 -7.64 12.95
N SER A 171 1.75 -8.41 12.15
CA SER A 171 2.49 -9.58 12.63
C SER A 171 3.89 -9.22 13.11
N GLY A 172 4.48 -8.15 12.60
CA GLY A 172 5.71 -7.53 13.09
C GLY A 172 5.43 -6.32 14.00
N ASP A 173 6.48 -5.54 14.27
CA ASP A 173 6.37 -4.30 15.05
C ASP A 173 5.47 -3.30 14.34
N ALA A 174 4.59 -2.63 15.08
CA ALA A 174 3.78 -1.52 14.59
C ALA A 174 4.14 -0.25 15.38
N ARG A 175 4.74 0.71 14.69
CA ARG A 175 5.26 1.95 15.28
C ARG A 175 4.41 3.14 14.83
N PHE A 176 3.84 3.84 15.80
CA PHE A 176 3.05 5.06 15.59
C PHE A 176 3.61 6.20 16.45
N ASP A 177 4.92 6.19 16.72
CA ASP A 177 5.59 7.20 17.53
C ASP A 177 5.36 8.56 16.88
N GLU A 178 4.90 9.55 17.63
CA GLU A 178 4.61 10.92 17.16
C GLU A 178 3.59 11.01 16.00
N ALA A 179 2.91 9.92 15.65
CA ALA A 179 1.85 9.96 14.64
C ALA A 179 0.70 10.89 15.08
N GLN A 180 0.24 11.74 14.17
CA GLN A 180 -0.78 12.74 14.42
C GLN A 180 -2.07 12.39 13.66
N PHE A 181 -3.18 12.31 14.38
CA PHE A 181 -4.52 12.07 13.83
C PHE A 181 -5.37 13.31 14.09
N SER A 182 -5.66 14.09 13.03
CA SER A 182 -6.48 15.31 13.10
C SER A 182 -7.98 14.99 13.00
N SER A 183 -8.33 13.76 12.62
CA SER A 183 -9.70 13.25 12.53
C SER A 183 -9.78 11.88 13.22
N ILE A 184 -10.81 11.12 12.92
CA ILE A 184 -11.07 9.82 13.57
C ILE A 184 -10.04 8.78 13.10
N ALA A 185 -9.49 8.00 14.02
CA ALA A 185 -8.68 6.82 13.74
C ALA A 185 -9.42 5.55 14.20
N TRP A 186 -9.76 4.68 13.25
CA TRP A 186 -10.51 3.46 13.50
C TRP A 186 -9.59 2.24 13.54
N PHE A 187 -9.46 1.63 14.72
CA PHE A 187 -8.71 0.37 14.94
C PHE A 187 -9.63 -0.80 15.35
N ARG A 188 -10.90 -0.78 14.91
CA ARG A 188 -11.86 -1.83 15.30
C ARG A 188 -11.41 -3.20 14.77
N ARG A 189 -11.25 -4.18 15.68
CA ARG A 189 -10.79 -5.54 15.37
C ARG A 189 -9.40 -5.59 14.70
N THR A 190 -8.58 -4.57 14.85
CA THR A 190 -7.18 -4.60 14.46
C THR A 190 -6.42 -5.60 15.35
N GLN A 191 -5.56 -6.39 14.73
CA GLN A 191 -4.77 -7.40 15.44
C GLN A 191 -3.31 -6.97 15.47
N PHE A 192 -2.72 -6.98 16.65
CA PHE A 192 -1.29 -6.75 16.86
C PHE A 192 -0.68 -8.02 17.45
N SER A 193 0.48 -8.47 16.93
CA SER A 193 1.18 -9.62 17.47
C SER A 193 1.58 -9.37 18.93
N PRO A 194 1.31 -10.30 19.85
CA PRO A 194 1.67 -10.13 21.27
C PRO A 194 3.19 -10.14 21.51
N ARG A 195 4.01 -10.56 20.54
CA ARG A 195 5.47 -10.59 20.66
C ARG A 195 6.14 -9.25 20.44
N HIS A 196 5.42 -8.28 19.85
CA HIS A 196 5.95 -6.97 19.50
C HIS A 196 4.97 -5.90 20.03
N PRO A 197 5.25 -5.32 21.21
CA PRO A 197 4.37 -4.32 21.79
C PRO A 197 4.31 -3.07 20.88
N VAL A 198 3.11 -2.54 20.70
CA VAL A 198 2.91 -1.24 20.06
C VAL A 198 3.67 -0.19 20.86
N ARG A 199 4.71 0.42 20.29
CA ARG A 199 5.32 1.59 20.90
C ARG A 199 4.33 2.76 20.81
N ARG A 200 3.77 3.12 21.95
CA ARG A 200 2.74 4.17 22.07
C ARG A 200 3.41 5.52 22.18
N GLY A 201 3.21 6.37 21.20
CA GLY A 201 3.55 7.77 21.21
C GLY A 201 2.54 8.59 20.40
N ALA A 202 1.37 8.00 20.07
CA ALA A 202 0.35 8.68 19.28
C ALA A 202 -0.34 9.78 20.13
N VAL A 203 -0.18 11.04 19.74
CA VAL A 203 -0.93 12.15 20.32
C VAL A 203 -2.27 12.26 19.58
N LEU A 204 -3.32 11.72 20.19
CA LEU A 204 -4.71 11.96 19.77
C LEU A 204 -5.08 13.39 20.18
N ARG A 205 -5.04 14.33 19.25
CA ARG A 205 -5.68 15.64 19.45
C ARG A 205 -7.14 15.53 19.03
N GLN A 206 -8.01 15.33 20.01
CA GLN A 206 -9.43 15.61 19.84
C GLN A 206 -9.62 17.14 19.94
N ARG A 207 -10.22 17.74 18.93
CA ARG A 207 -10.86 19.06 19.01
C ARG A 207 -12.35 18.88 19.11
#